data_b0eaaaf85ec07c0e71bdb041753a6866
#
_entry.id   b0eaaaf85ec07c0e71bdb041753a6866
#
_cell.length_a   1.000
_cell.length_b   1.000
_cell.length_c   1.000
_cell.angle_alpha   90.00
_cell.angle_beta   90.00
_cell.angle_gamma   90.00
#
_symmetry.space_group_name_H-M   'P 1'
#
loop_
_entity.id
_entity.type
_entity.pdbx_description
1 polymer ?
#
loop_
_entity_poly.entity_id
_entity_poly.type
_entity_poly.pdbx_seq_one_letter_code
_entity_poly.pdbx_strand_id
1 'polypeptide(L)'
;LFDYPENWTITKEEVSQTDETVVLTNERGSTITYTYIGGVAEGQLGSGSATDMTRIELSAVADSQFIPGYVDARNYEDLGKFVVAETKITGTMDMLTDSDFVDTDGAVSFAVLPENRTGTEETTDLPLRVQNTFWYSGYVSFTAQAPDGQFTEAEQTEVIAILSSFRVEDN
;
A
#
# COMPACT_ATOMS: atom_id res chain seq x y z
N LEU A 1 -0.76 -5.74 -14.50
CA LEU A 1 0.11 -4.90 -15.31
C LEU A 1 0.23 -3.51 -14.72
N PHE A 2 1.34 -2.83 -14.98
CA PHE A 2 1.55 -1.41 -14.70
C PHE A 2 2.62 -0.86 -15.64
N ASP A 3 2.56 0.45 -15.87
CA ASP A 3 3.47 1.15 -16.77
C ASP A 3 4.51 1.90 -15.93
N TYR A 4 5.79 1.89 -16.33
CA TYR A 4 6.87 2.58 -15.63
C TYR A 4 7.92 3.13 -16.61
N PRO A 5 8.55 4.27 -16.29
CA PRO A 5 9.57 4.89 -17.13
C PRO A 5 10.92 4.15 -17.02
N GLU A 6 11.83 4.42 -17.98
CA GLU A 6 13.11 3.71 -18.13
C GLU A 6 14.08 3.88 -16.94
N ASN A 7 13.92 4.92 -16.11
CA ASN A 7 14.71 5.14 -14.90
C ASN A 7 14.30 4.27 -13.71
N TRP A 8 13.27 3.42 -13.88
CA TRP A 8 12.89 2.39 -12.94
C TRP A 8 13.24 1.02 -13.52
N THR A 9 13.81 0.14 -12.72
CA THR A 9 14.22 -1.20 -13.15
C THR A 9 13.63 -2.27 -12.24
N ILE A 10 13.24 -3.42 -12.81
CA ILE A 10 12.85 -4.59 -12.02
C ILE A 10 14.10 -5.13 -11.34
N THR A 11 14.13 -5.07 -10.01
CA THR A 11 15.23 -5.57 -9.18
C THR A 11 14.90 -6.90 -8.50
N LYS A 12 13.61 -7.24 -8.44
CA LYS A 12 13.14 -8.53 -7.93
C LYS A 12 11.88 -8.95 -8.68
N GLU A 13 11.81 -10.22 -9.07
CA GLU A 13 10.63 -10.85 -9.60
C GLU A 13 10.59 -12.30 -9.10
N GLU A 14 9.59 -12.62 -8.32
CA GLU A 14 9.35 -13.94 -7.77
C GLU A 14 7.91 -14.35 -8.03
N VAL A 15 7.72 -15.48 -8.68
CA VAL A 15 6.40 -16.04 -9.00
C VAL A 15 6.36 -17.48 -8.52
N SER A 16 5.37 -17.81 -7.72
CA SER A 16 5.06 -19.17 -7.29
C SER A 16 3.67 -19.60 -7.77
N GLN A 17 3.17 -20.71 -7.30
CA GLN A 17 1.79 -21.14 -7.62
C GLN A 17 0.72 -20.27 -6.95
N THR A 18 1.06 -19.65 -5.83
CA THR A 18 0.10 -18.90 -4.98
C THR A 18 0.51 -17.45 -4.76
N ASP A 19 1.79 -17.13 -4.95
CA ASP A 19 2.32 -15.82 -4.58
C ASP A 19 3.11 -15.20 -5.72
N GLU A 20 3.02 -13.89 -5.84
CA GLU A 20 3.78 -13.10 -6.80
C GLU A 20 4.35 -11.86 -6.10
N THR A 21 5.62 -11.56 -6.36
CA THR A 21 6.27 -10.34 -5.90
C THR A 21 7.10 -9.73 -7.02
N VAL A 22 6.85 -8.46 -7.33
CA VAL A 22 7.65 -7.68 -8.27
C VAL A 22 8.10 -6.40 -7.58
N VAL A 23 9.40 -6.09 -7.66
CA VAL A 23 9.98 -4.87 -7.11
C VAL A 23 10.65 -4.07 -8.22
N LEU A 24 10.23 -2.82 -8.36
CA LEU A 24 10.94 -1.81 -9.13
C LEU A 24 11.79 -0.97 -8.18
N THR A 25 12.96 -0.54 -8.67
CA THR A 25 13.84 0.38 -7.94
C THR A 25 14.36 1.45 -8.88
N ASN A 26 14.40 2.70 -8.43
CA ASN A 26 15.03 3.80 -9.15
C ASN A 26 16.49 4.01 -8.67
N GLU A 27 17.21 4.93 -9.32
CA GLU A 27 18.63 5.23 -9.01
C GLU A 27 18.83 5.73 -7.56
N ARG A 28 17.83 6.36 -6.95
CA ARG A 28 17.88 6.86 -5.58
C ARG A 28 17.61 5.78 -4.55
N GLY A 29 17.14 4.61 -4.98
CA GLY A 29 16.78 3.50 -4.10
C GLY A 29 15.33 3.54 -3.61
N SER A 30 14.50 4.41 -4.14
CA SER A 30 13.05 4.33 -3.93
C SER A 30 12.51 3.07 -4.60
N THR A 31 11.56 2.40 -3.96
CA THR A 31 11.02 1.13 -4.42
C THR A 31 9.52 1.21 -4.67
N ILE A 32 9.07 0.48 -5.67
CA ILE A 32 7.66 0.15 -5.88
C ILE A 32 7.54 -1.36 -5.81
N THR A 33 6.66 -1.84 -4.95
CA THR A 33 6.47 -3.26 -4.70
C THR A 33 5.03 -3.67 -4.99
N TYR A 34 4.87 -4.58 -5.91
CA TYR A 34 3.64 -5.35 -6.09
C TYR A 34 3.79 -6.70 -5.38
N THR A 35 2.78 -7.09 -4.63
CA THR A 35 2.71 -8.42 -4.00
C THR A 35 1.30 -8.96 -4.10
N TYR A 36 1.19 -10.22 -4.49
CA TYR A 36 -0.02 -11.02 -4.34
C TYR A 36 0.28 -12.23 -3.46
N ILE A 37 -0.54 -12.48 -2.46
CA ILE A 37 -0.48 -13.65 -1.57
C ILE A 37 -1.82 -14.36 -1.67
N GLY A 38 -1.85 -15.47 -2.39
CA GLY A 38 -3.06 -16.26 -2.63
C GLY A 38 -3.25 -17.39 -1.62
N GLY A 39 -4.45 -17.98 -1.65
CA GLY A 39 -4.77 -19.15 -0.83
C GLY A 39 -4.90 -18.87 0.67
N VAL A 40 -5.04 -17.62 1.06
CA VAL A 40 -5.26 -17.18 2.45
C VAL A 40 -6.70 -16.68 2.62
N ALA A 41 -7.29 -16.89 3.80
CA ALA A 41 -8.57 -16.32 4.13
C ALA A 41 -8.42 -14.86 4.64
N GLU A 42 -9.46 -14.06 4.47
CA GLU A 42 -9.51 -12.72 5.03
C GLU A 42 -9.25 -12.75 6.55
N GLY A 43 -8.37 -11.87 7.02
CA GLY A 43 -7.96 -11.80 8.43
C GLY A 43 -6.86 -12.77 8.83
N GLN A 44 -6.36 -13.63 7.93
CA GLN A 44 -5.25 -14.55 8.25
C GLN A 44 -3.87 -13.89 8.23
N LEU A 45 -3.71 -12.73 7.61
CA LEU A 45 -2.52 -11.91 7.81
C LEU A 45 -2.66 -11.22 9.17
N GLY A 46 -2.35 -11.99 10.22
CA GLY A 46 -2.51 -11.53 11.61
C GLY A 46 -1.29 -10.78 12.10
N SER A 47 -1.54 -9.73 12.87
CA SER A 47 -0.54 -9.05 13.68
C SER A 47 -0.08 -9.95 14.82
N GLY A 48 1.23 -9.96 15.06
CA GLY A 48 1.78 -10.37 16.35
C GLY A 48 1.27 -9.45 17.48
N SER A 49 1.65 -9.73 18.70
CA SER A 49 1.39 -8.85 19.84
C SER A 49 2.14 -7.53 19.63
N ALA A 50 1.45 -6.51 19.13
CA ALA A 50 2.04 -5.19 18.96
C ALA A 50 1.95 -4.41 20.27
N THR A 51 3.04 -3.73 20.63
CA THR A 51 3.11 -2.80 21.76
C THR A 51 3.01 -1.35 21.31
N ASP A 52 3.20 -1.11 20.02
CA ASP A 52 3.23 0.22 19.44
C ASP A 52 1.94 0.51 18.65
N MET A 53 1.42 1.71 18.82
CA MET A 53 0.31 2.24 18.04
C MET A 53 0.81 3.41 17.17
N THR A 54 0.39 3.43 15.93
CA THR A 54 0.77 4.46 14.96
C THR A 54 -0.49 5.21 14.52
N ARG A 55 -0.42 6.54 14.54
CA ARG A 55 -1.43 7.42 13.92
C ARG A 55 -0.99 7.74 12.50
N ILE A 56 -1.88 7.52 11.56
CA ILE A 56 -1.65 7.75 10.14
C ILE A 56 -2.71 8.65 9.54
N GLU A 57 -2.32 9.39 8.53
CA GLU A 57 -3.21 10.11 7.63
C GLU A 57 -3.09 9.50 6.24
N LEU A 58 -4.23 9.12 5.65
CA LEU A 58 -4.37 8.53 4.32
C LEU A 58 -5.12 9.51 3.43
N SER A 59 -4.46 10.07 2.44
CA SER A 59 -5.01 11.07 1.53
C SER A 59 -5.02 10.54 0.09
N ALA A 60 -6.19 10.50 -0.56
CA ALA A 60 -6.26 10.17 -1.97
C ALA A 60 -5.59 11.27 -2.81
N VAL A 61 -4.60 10.90 -3.62
CA VAL A 61 -3.84 11.84 -4.47
C VAL A 61 -4.10 11.64 -5.96
N ALA A 62 -4.58 10.46 -6.37
CA ALA A 62 -4.97 10.17 -7.74
C ALA A 62 -5.95 8.99 -7.80
N ASP A 63 -6.71 8.90 -8.89
CA ASP A 63 -7.50 7.69 -9.18
C ASP A 63 -6.58 6.56 -9.66
N SER A 64 -6.88 5.32 -9.30
CA SER A 64 -6.20 4.14 -9.84
C SER A 64 -7.05 3.49 -10.95
N GLN A 65 -6.39 2.92 -11.95
CA GLN A 65 -7.03 2.09 -12.97
C GLN A 65 -7.37 0.68 -12.47
N PHE A 66 -6.97 0.33 -11.25
CA PHE A 66 -7.22 -0.99 -10.69
C PHE A 66 -8.72 -1.20 -10.47
N ILE A 67 -9.28 -2.13 -11.25
CA ILE A 67 -10.63 -2.64 -11.10
C ILE A 67 -10.49 -4.14 -10.86
N PRO A 68 -10.79 -4.65 -9.66
CA PRO A 68 -10.75 -6.07 -9.40
C PRO A 68 -11.71 -6.83 -10.33
N GLY A 69 -11.21 -7.82 -11.06
CA GLY A 69 -12.02 -8.58 -12.01
C GLY A 69 -13.07 -9.48 -11.36
N TYR A 70 -12.81 -9.94 -10.14
CA TYR A 70 -13.77 -10.62 -9.28
C TYR A 70 -13.65 -10.09 -7.86
N VAL A 71 -14.77 -9.72 -7.31
CA VAL A 71 -14.87 -9.29 -5.93
C VAL A 71 -16.03 -10.03 -5.31
N ASP A 72 -15.89 -10.47 -4.07
CA ASP A 72 -17.07 -10.87 -3.31
C ASP A 72 -18.05 -9.69 -3.33
N ALA A 73 -19.18 -9.87 -3.99
CA ALA A 73 -20.15 -8.81 -4.25
C ALA A 73 -20.61 -8.06 -2.97
N ARG A 74 -20.38 -8.65 -1.79
CA ARG A 74 -20.69 -8.01 -0.51
C ARG A 74 -19.76 -6.87 -0.14
N ASN A 75 -18.52 -6.86 -0.67
CA ASN A 75 -17.49 -5.93 -0.23
C ASN A 75 -17.17 -4.86 -1.28
N TYR A 76 -17.44 -5.12 -2.56
CA TYR A 76 -17.04 -4.22 -3.62
C TYR A 76 -17.79 -2.88 -3.62
N GLU A 77 -19.10 -2.92 -3.43
CA GLU A 77 -19.92 -1.70 -3.38
C GLU A 77 -19.55 -0.82 -2.18
N ASP A 78 -19.12 -1.45 -1.09
CA ASP A 78 -18.73 -0.75 0.15
C ASP A 78 -17.29 -0.18 0.09
N LEU A 79 -16.42 -0.73 -0.75
CA LEU A 79 -15.02 -0.31 -0.86
C LEU A 79 -14.86 1.00 -1.65
N GLY A 80 -15.75 1.29 -2.58
CA GLY A 80 -15.61 2.41 -3.51
C GLY A 80 -14.55 2.13 -4.60
N LYS A 81 -14.23 3.17 -5.36
CA LYS A 81 -13.15 3.09 -6.36
C LYS A 81 -11.79 2.91 -5.69
N PHE A 82 -10.81 2.41 -6.44
CA PHE A 82 -9.43 2.38 -5.98
C PHE A 82 -8.73 3.70 -6.30
N VAL A 83 -7.89 4.13 -5.38
CA VAL A 83 -7.12 5.38 -5.47
C VAL A 83 -5.66 5.10 -5.16
N VAL A 84 -4.77 5.97 -5.63
CA VAL A 84 -3.44 6.09 -5.06
C VAL A 84 -3.56 6.95 -3.82
N ALA A 85 -3.26 6.38 -2.67
CA ALA A 85 -3.28 7.07 -1.38
C ALA A 85 -1.85 7.36 -0.91
N GLU A 86 -1.60 8.62 -0.53
CA GLU A 86 -0.45 8.99 0.27
C GLU A 86 -0.74 8.61 1.72
N THR A 87 0.21 7.92 2.34
CA THR A 87 0.19 7.59 3.77
C THR A 87 1.27 8.38 4.47
N LYS A 88 0.88 9.19 5.45
CA LYS A 88 1.79 9.93 6.31
C LYS A 88 1.64 9.46 7.76
N ILE A 89 2.76 9.11 8.40
CA ILE A 89 2.77 8.83 9.85
C ILE A 89 2.79 10.18 10.58
N THR A 90 1.79 10.41 11.44
CA THR A 90 1.61 11.68 12.17
C THR A 90 1.80 11.55 13.67
N GLY A 91 1.88 10.34 14.20
CA GLY A 91 2.14 10.11 15.62
C GLY A 91 2.44 8.65 15.92
N THR A 92 3.17 8.43 17.01
CA THR A 92 3.47 7.11 17.55
C THR A 92 3.21 7.07 19.05
N MET A 93 2.84 5.91 19.58
CA MET A 93 2.61 5.69 21.01
C MET A 93 3.07 4.28 21.38
N ASP A 94 3.93 4.17 22.39
CA ASP A 94 4.17 2.90 23.07
C ASP A 94 3.05 2.67 24.11
N MET A 95 2.17 1.73 23.84
CA MET A 95 1.01 1.44 24.70
C MET A 95 1.36 0.96 26.10
N LEU A 96 2.63 0.60 26.37
CA LEU A 96 3.08 0.17 27.68
C LEU A 96 3.60 1.31 28.55
N THR A 97 4.13 2.37 27.91
CA THR A 97 4.82 3.47 28.60
C THR A 97 4.18 4.83 28.43
N ASP A 98 3.48 5.04 27.32
CA ASP A 98 2.94 6.33 26.95
C ASP A 98 1.45 6.45 27.33
N SER A 99 1.03 7.64 27.71
CA SER A 99 -0.38 7.97 27.98
C SER A 99 -1.06 8.65 26.79
N ASP A 100 -0.31 9.07 25.79
CA ASP A 100 -0.79 9.79 24.60
C ASP A 100 0.18 9.63 23.43
N PHE A 101 -0.26 10.00 22.23
CA PHE A 101 0.58 10.01 21.05
C PHE A 101 1.64 11.11 21.12
N VAL A 102 2.85 10.74 20.69
CA VAL A 102 3.90 11.69 20.37
C VAL A 102 3.77 12.04 18.89
N ASP A 103 3.51 13.30 18.59
CA ASP A 103 3.41 13.78 17.21
C ASP A 103 4.74 13.63 16.49
N THR A 104 4.69 13.14 15.26
CA THR A 104 5.86 12.93 14.40
C THR A 104 5.60 13.52 13.01
N ASP A 105 6.63 14.05 12.39
CA ASP A 105 6.66 14.30 10.94
C ASP A 105 7.36 13.10 10.28
N GLY A 106 6.59 12.01 10.21
CA GLY A 106 7.12 10.70 9.87
C GLY A 106 7.23 10.43 8.38
N ALA A 107 7.61 9.19 8.07
CA ALA A 107 7.77 8.72 6.72
C ALA A 107 6.48 8.83 5.89
N VAL A 108 6.66 9.17 4.62
CA VAL A 108 5.61 9.17 3.60
C VAL A 108 5.79 7.92 2.73
N SER A 109 4.68 7.28 2.43
CA SER A 109 4.60 6.17 1.47
C SER A 109 3.35 6.31 0.61
N PHE A 110 3.26 5.53 -0.47
CA PHE A 110 2.07 5.51 -1.33
C PHE A 110 1.59 4.07 -1.50
N ALA A 111 0.28 3.90 -1.65
CA ALA A 111 -0.33 2.60 -1.91
C ALA A 111 -1.58 2.74 -2.78
N VAL A 112 -1.91 1.67 -3.52
CA VAL A 112 -3.21 1.55 -4.19
C VAL A 112 -4.19 0.93 -3.20
N LEU A 113 -5.21 1.67 -2.81
CA LEU A 113 -6.18 1.29 -1.79
C LEU A 113 -7.61 1.68 -2.20
N PRO A 114 -8.64 1.02 -1.63
CA PRO A 114 -10.01 1.50 -1.75
C PRO A 114 -10.18 2.89 -1.14
N GLU A 115 -10.95 3.75 -1.81
CA GLU A 115 -11.19 5.14 -1.37
C GLU A 115 -11.80 5.23 0.03
N ASN A 116 -12.62 4.27 0.44
CA ASN A 116 -13.21 4.26 1.78
C ASN A 116 -12.21 4.08 2.93
N ARG A 117 -10.94 3.77 2.62
CA ARG A 117 -9.86 3.70 3.62
C ARG A 117 -9.15 5.03 3.85
N THR A 118 -9.49 6.07 3.10
CA THR A 118 -8.87 7.40 3.31
C THR A 118 -9.39 8.04 4.59
N GLY A 119 -8.54 8.85 5.22
CA GLY A 119 -8.83 9.55 6.48
C GLY A 119 -7.72 9.36 7.51
N THR A 120 -7.99 9.77 8.74
CA THR A 120 -7.07 9.56 9.87
C THR A 120 -7.42 8.27 10.60
N GLU A 121 -6.43 7.44 10.87
CA GLU A 121 -6.58 6.16 11.56
C GLU A 121 -5.47 5.95 12.58
N GLU A 122 -5.77 5.21 13.64
CA GLU A 122 -4.83 4.72 14.63
C GLU A 122 -4.77 3.19 14.53
N THR A 123 -3.57 2.63 14.38
CA THR A 123 -3.41 1.20 14.13
C THR A 123 -2.16 0.64 14.81
N THR A 124 -2.28 -0.60 15.24
CA THR A 124 -1.14 -1.43 15.67
C THR A 124 -0.60 -2.31 14.55
N ASP A 125 -1.25 -2.31 13.39
CA ASP A 125 -0.87 -3.12 12.24
C ASP A 125 -0.79 -2.24 10.98
N LEU A 126 0.23 -1.41 10.95
CA LEU A 126 0.43 -0.46 9.86
C LEU A 126 0.48 -1.12 8.47
N PRO A 127 1.25 -2.22 8.23
CA PRO A 127 1.30 -2.83 6.90
C PRO A 127 -0.05 -3.35 6.43
N LEU A 128 -0.82 -3.98 7.29
CA LEU A 128 -2.12 -4.53 6.91
C LEU A 128 -3.13 -3.44 6.56
N ARG A 129 -3.09 -2.32 7.31
CA ARG A 129 -4.05 -1.23 7.14
C ARG A 129 -3.79 -0.38 5.91
N VAL A 130 -2.53 -0.12 5.59
CA VAL A 130 -2.13 0.87 4.57
C VAL A 130 -1.62 0.27 3.27
N GLN A 131 -1.41 -1.04 3.21
CA GLN A 131 -0.75 -1.67 2.06
C GLN A 131 -1.55 -2.78 1.42
N ASN A 132 -2.36 -3.53 2.19
CA ASN A 132 -2.97 -4.74 1.71
C ASN A 132 -4.49 -4.60 1.53
N THR A 133 -4.98 -5.10 0.41
CA THR A 133 -6.41 -5.27 0.15
C THR A 133 -6.70 -6.74 -0.10
N PHE A 134 -7.68 -7.29 0.63
CA PHE A 134 -8.15 -8.64 0.39
C PHE A 134 -8.97 -8.68 -0.91
N TRP A 135 -8.58 -9.56 -1.81
CA TRP A 135 -9.21 -9.72 -3.10
C TRP A 135 -9.07 -11.16 -3.59
N TYR A 136 -10.18 -11.78 -3.94
CA TYR A 136 -10.26 -13.11 -4.55
C TYR A 136 -9.37 -14.16 -3.88
N SER A 137 -9.69 -14.51 -2.63
CA SER A 137 -8.95 -15.52 -1.84
C SER A 137 -7.45 -15.21 -1.66
N GLY A 138 -7.12 -13.94 -1.58
CA GLY A 138 -5.74 -13.49 -1.38
C GLY A 138 -5.64 -12.03 -0.99
N TYR A 139 -4.43 -11.60 -0.74
CA TYR A 139 -4.10 -10.20 -0.50
C TYR A 139 -3.31 -9.64 -1.66
N VAL A 140 -3.70 -8.47 -2.14
CA VAL A 140 -2.94 -7.68 -3.10
C VAL A 140 -2.42 -6.44 -2.41
N SER A 141 -1.16 -6.10 -2.65
CA SER A 141 -0.58 -4.82 -2.30
C SER A 141 0.20 -4.24 -3.47
N PHE A 142 0.10 -2.93 -3.67
CA PHE A 142 0.90 -2.19 -4.63
C PHE A 142 1.30 -0.87 -3.99
N THR A 143 2.57 -0.78 -3.59
CA THR A 143 3.06 0.25 -2.67
C THR A 143 4.35 0.89 -3.18
N ALA A 144 4.62 2.12 -2.74
CA ALA A 144 5.89 2.79 -2.97
C ALA A 144 6.49 3.32 -1.66
N GLN A 145 7.80 3.17 -1.52
CA GLN A 145 8.58 3.62 -0.37
C GLN A 145 9.89 4.25 -0.82
N ALA A 146 10.29 5.33 -0.14
CA ALA A 146 11.62 5.93 -0.28
C ALA A 146 12.55 5.42 0.82
N PRO A 147 13.87 5.27 0.59
CA PRO A 147 14.81 4.73 1.57
C PRO A 147 14.92 5.58 2.84
N ASP A 148 14.69 6.88 2.74
CA ASP A 148 14.68 7.84 3.83
C ASP A 148 13.28 8.26 4.29
N GLY A 149 12.24 7.61 3.75
CA GLY A 149 10.84 7.95 4.02
C GLY A 149 10.38 9.27 3.38
N GLN A 150 11.17 9.85 2.47
CA GLN A 150 10.86 11.11 1.81
C GLN A 150 11.11 11.01 0.30
N PHE A 151 10.10 11.33 -0.49
CA PHE A 151 10.20 11.42 -1.94
C PHE A 151 10.52 12.84 -2.39
N THR A 152 11.31 12.99 -3.44
CA THR A 152 11.38 14.27 -4.17
C THR A 152 10.07 14.53 -4.94
N GLU A 153 9.81 15.78 -5.32
CA GLU A 153 8.63 16.13 -6.13
C GLU A 153 8.55 15.32 -7.45
N ALA A 154 9.71 15.13 -8.09
CA ALA A 154 9.80 14.34 -9.32
C ALA A 154 9.44 12.87 -9.06
N GLU A 155 9.99 12.27 -8.01
CA GLU A 155 9.67 10.90 -7.63
C GLU A 155 8.22 10.71 -7.23
N GLN A 156 7.62 11.65 -6.51
CA GLN A 156 6.18 11.60 -6.20
C GLN A 156 5.35 11.55 -7.47
N THR A 157 5.68 12.39 -8.45
CA THR A 157 4.97 12.42 -9.74
C THR A 157 5.08 11.07 -10.46
N GLU A 158 6.28 10.49 -10.53
CA GLU A 158 6.50 9.19 -11.17
C GLU A 158 5.81 8.06 -10.42
N VAL A 159 5.96 8.00 -9.08
CA VAL A 159 5.33 6.99 -8.23
C VAL A 159 3.81 7.03 -8.38
N ILE A 160 3.20 8.20 -8.32
CA ILE A 160 1.74 8.34 -8.49
C ILE A 160 1.33 7.86 -9.89
N ALA A 161 2.08 8.20 -10.94
CA ALA A 161 1.79 7.75 -12.30
C ALA A 161 1.89 6.22 -12.43
N ILE A 162 2.93 5.60 -11.89
CA ILE A 162 3.12 4.15 -11.92
C ILE A 162 1.99 3.43 -11.15
N LEU A 163 1.71 3.84 -9.92
CA LEU A 163 0.65 3.25 -9.09
C LEU A 163 -0.74 3.44 -9.72
N SER A 164 -1.00 4.61 -10.34
CA SER A 164 -2.27 4.86 -11.02
C SER A 164 -2.49 3.96 -12.23
N SER A 165 -1.42 3.54 -12.90
CA SER A 165 -1.48 2.69 -14.10
C SER A 165 -1.75 1.21 -13.80
N PHE A 166 -1.76 0.82 -12.52
CA PHE A 166 -1.96 -0.57 -12.13
C PHE A 166 -3.35 -1.07 -12.55
N ARG A 167 -3.36 -2.17 -13.28
CA ARG A 167 -4.58 -2.77 -13.83
C ARG A 167 -4.47 -4.28 -13.95
N VAL A 168 -5.60 -4.95 -13.93
CA VAL A 168 -5.68 -6.37 -14.29
C VAL A 168 -5.66 -6.48 -15.81
N GLU A 169 -5.00 -7.51 -16.32
CA GLU A 169 -5.01 -7.82 -17.75
C GLU A 169 -6.39 -8.37 -18.14
N ASP A 170 -7.02 -7.77 -19.13
CA ASP A 170 -8.25 -8.32 -19.72
C ASP A 170 -7.90 -9.61 -20.48
N ASN A 171 -8.39 -10.75 -20.00
CA ASN A 171 -8.29 -12.04 -20.67
C ASN A 171 -9.36 -12.19 -21.76
#